data_e686554de29ffdd041eacf73853dc84c
#
_entry.id   e686554de29ffdd041eacf73853dc84c
#
_cell.length_a   1.000
_cell.length_b   1.000
_cell.length_c   1.000
_cell.angle_alpha   90.00
_cell.angle_beta   90.00
_cell.angle_gamma   90.00
#
_symmetry.space_group_name_H-M   'P 1'
#
loop_
_entity.id
_entity.type
_entity.pdbx_description
1 polymer ?
#
loop_
_entity_poly.entity_id
_entity_poly.type
_entity_poly.pdbx_seq_one_letter_code
_entity_poly.pdbx_strand_id
1 'polypeptide(L)'
;MKHSERAPIYEVVQSEVSIEEAGQCTTYSIACVFKDSTAGKSQAITIADISVDRAFVEDTASFFNRVSLSPHCFRRAVMEIIP
;
A
#
# COMPACT_ATOMS: atom_id res chain seq x y z
N MET A 1 4.70 -4.53 -28.22
CA MET A 1 4.59 -4.53 -27.77
C MET A 1 4.36 -4.69 -26.89
N LYS A 2 4.31 -4.79 -26.43
CA LYS A 2 4.19 -4.74 -25.74
C LYS A 2 3.91 -5.07 -24.81
N HIS A 3 3.96 -5.47 -24.37
CA HIS A 3 3.72 -5.61 -23.53
C HIS A 3 3.60 -5.19 -22.54
N SER A 4 3.24 -5.92 -22.28
CA SER A 4 3.26 -4.74 -21.50
C SER A 4 2.99 -4.99 -20.03
N GLU A 5 3.95 -4.75 -19.24
CA GLU A 5 3.81 -4.86 -17.82
C GLU A 5 3.13 -3.61 -17.29
N ARG A 6 1.98 -3.80 -16.65
CA ARG A 6 1.33 -2.70 -15.99
C ARG A 6 2.11 -2.36 -14.73
N ALA A 7 2.28 -1.09 -14.49
CA ALA A 7 2.90 -0.63 -13.27
C ALA A 7 2.04 -1.07 -12.08
N PRO A 8 2.65 -1.37 -10.94
CA PRO A 8 1.88 -1.68 -9.75
C PRO A 8 1.04 -0.49 -9.32
N ILE A 9 -0.10 -0.77 -8.71
CA ILE A 9 -1.02 0.26 -8.25
C ILE A 9 -1.07 0.21 -6.73
N TYR A 10 -0.89 1.36 -6.10
CA TYR A 10 -0.93 1.48 -4.65
C TYR A 10 -2.23 2.16 -4.25
N GLU A 11 -2.99 1.51 -3.38
CA GLU A 11 -4.29 2.00 -2.96
C GLU A 11 -4.34 2.11 -1.45
N VAL A 12 -5.05 3.13 -0.97
CA VAL A 12 -5.25 3.30 0.46
C VAL A 12 -6.47 2.49 0.89
N VAL A 13 -6.31 1.74 1.96
CA VAL A 13 -7.39 0.94 2.52
C VAL A 13 -7.68 1.42 3.93
N GLN A 14 -8.93 1.74 4.19
CA GLN A 14 -9.36 2.15 5.51
C GLN A 14 -9.78 0.94 6.31
N SER A 15 -9.32 0.86 7.55
CA SER A 15 -9.66 -0.24 8.45
C SER A 15 -9.99 0.31 9.81
N GLU A 16 -10.86 -0.40 10.53
CA GLU A 16 -11.16 -0.04 11.91
C GLU A 16 -10.63 -1.12 12.81
N VAL A 17 -9.91 -0.68 13.84
CA VAL A 17 -9.38 -1.60 14.84
C VAL A 17 -9.98 -1.26 16.19
N SER A 18 -10.22 -2.28 16.99
CA SER A 18 -10.70 -2.13 18.35
C SER A 18 -9.52 -2.08 19.28
N ILE A 19 -9.42 -0.98 20.02
CA ILE A 19 -8.38 -0.83 21.02
C ILE A 19 -9.06 -0.86 22.39
N GLU A 20 -8.60 -1.74 23.24
CA GLU A 20 -9.28 -2.06 24.49
C GLU A 20 -9.59 -0.82 25.33
N GLU A 21 -8.66 0.11 25.40
CA GLU A 21 -8.84 1.29 26.23
C GLU A 21 -9.40 2.49 25.49
N ALA A 22 -9.17 2.56 24.18
CA ALA A 22 -9.55 3.71 23.39
C ALA A 22 -10.80 3.50 22.56
N GLY A 23 -11.35 2.27 22.53
CA GLY A 23 -12.49 1.94 21.70
C GLY A 23 -12.05 1.69 20.26
N GLN A 24 -12.87 2.13 19.31
CA GLN A 24 -12.55 1.91 17.91
C GLN A 24 -11.68 3.03 17.37
N CYS A 25 -10.73 2.65 16.56
CA CYS A 25 -9.81 3.59 15.94
C CYS A 25 -9.72 3.27 14.44
N THR A 26 -9.75 4.30 13.60
CA THR A 26 -9.62 4.12 12.17
C THR A 26 -8.15 4.23 11.81
N THR A 27 -7.66 3.25 11.07
CA THR A 27 -6.30 3.28 10.57
C THR A 27 -6.31 3.13 9.06
N TYR A 28 -5.21 3.49 8.44
CA TYR A 28 -5.10 3.45 6.99
C TYR A 28 -3.91 2.59 6.59
N SER A 29 -4.15 1.77 5.58
CA SER A 29 -3.18 0.82 5.07
C SER A 29 -2.95 1.11 3.60
N ILE A 30 -1.89 0.54 3.04
CA ILE A 30 -1.65 0.63 1.61
C ILE A 30 -1.59 -0.78 1.05
N ALA A 31 -2.35 -1.00 -0.02
CA ALA A 31 -2.32 -2.25 -0.76
C ALA A 31 -1.63 -2.00 -2.10
N CYS A 32 -0.67 -2.83 -2.42
CA CYS A 32 0.01 -2.81 -3.71
C CYS A 32 -0.56 -3.93 -4.55
N VAL A 33 -1.21 -3.58 -5.65
CA VAL A 33 -1.80 -4.56 -6.56
C VAL A 33 -0.91 -4.61 -7.81
N PHE A 34 -0.46 -5.78 -8.15
CA PHE A 34 0.41 -5.94 -9.30
C PHE A 34 0.13 -7.28 -9.98
N LYS A 35 0.56 -7.39 -11.22
CA LYS A 35 0.38 -8.60 -11.97
C LYS A 35 1.67 -9.39 -11.99
N ASP A 36 1.58 -10.64 -11.58
CA ASP A 36 2.73 -11.54 -11.64
C ASP A 36 2.84 -12.05 -13.06
N SER A 37 3.88 -11.63 -13.76
CA SER A 37 4.07 -12.01 -15.15
C SER A 37 4.30 -13.51 -15.31
N THR A 38 4.85 -14.15 -14.29
CA THR A 38 5.14 -15.58 -14.35
C THR A 38 3.88 -16.41 -14.27
N ALA A 39 2.99 -16.05 -13.34
CA ALA A 39 1.75 -16.80 -13.12
C ALA A 39 0.58 -16.24 -13.90
N GLY A 40 0.69 -15.03 -14.44
CA GLY A 40 -0.41 -14.39 -15.14
C GLY A 40 -1.54 -13.97 -14.23
N LYS A 41 -1.33 -13.97 -12.93
CA LYS A 41 -2.36 -13.65 -11.95
C LYS A 41 -2.06 -12.35 -11.26
N SER A 42 -3.13 -11.66 -10.87
CA SER A 42 -2.99 -10.46 -10.05
C SER A 42 -2.68 -10.84 -8.62
N GLN A 43 -1.77 -10.13 -8.01
CA GLN A 43 -1.42 -10.34 -6.62
C GLN A 43 -1.52 -9.02 -5.88
N ALA A 44 -1.70 -9.12 -4.58
CA ALA A 44 -1.77 -7.92 -3.75
C ALA A 44 -0.95 -8.14 -2.49
N ILE A 45 -0.21 -7.10 -2.12
CA ILE A 45 0.53 -7.06 -0.87
C ILE A 45 -0.04 -5.90 -0.08
N THR A 46 -0.50 -6.16 1.13
CA THR A 46 -1.06 -5.11 1.97
C THR A 46 -0.21 -4.93 3.21
N ILE A 47 0.14 -3.69 3.50
CA ILE A 47 0.80 -3.35 4.75
C ILE A 47 -0.22 -2.60 5.59
N ALA A 48 -0.61 -3.21 6.70
CA ALA A 48 -1.69 -2.72 7.52
C ALA A 48 -1.22 -1.69 8.54
N ASP A 49 -2.17 -0.88 8.97
CA ASP A 49 -1.98 0.03 10.11
C ASP A 49 -0.76 0.93 9.97
N ILE A 50 -0.64 1.56 8.80
CA ILE A 50 0.49 2.45 8.54
C ILE A 50 0.38 3.71 9.39
N SER A 51 -0.81 4.31 9.43
CA SER A 51 -1.00 5.54 10.18
C SER A 51 -2.48 5.79 10.37
N VAL A 52 -2.80 6.60 11.38
CA VAL A 52 -4.16 7.10 11.57
C VAL A 52 -4.39 8.38 10.77
N ASP A 53 -3.33 8.92 10.17
CA ASP A 53 -3.40 10.13 9.37
C ASP A 53 -3.66 9.76 7.92
N ARG A 54 -4.91 9.94 7.49
CA ARG A 54 -5.31 9.58 6.14
C ARG A 54 -4.53 10.34 5.07
N ALA A 55 -4.31 11.64 5.29
CA ALA A 55 -3.63 12.45 4.29
C ALA A 55 -2.20 11.96 4.09
N PHE A 56 -1.53 11.60 5.18
CA PHE A 56 -0.18 11.08 5.10
C PHE A 56 -0.13 9.79 4.28
N VAL A 57 -1.08 8.89 4.53
CA VAL A 57 -1.11 7.60 3.82
C VAL A 57 -1.48 7.80 2.35
N GLU A 58 -2.42 8.70 2.07
CA GLU A 58 -2.80 9.01 0.70
C GLU A 58 -1.65 9.63 -0.08
N ASP A 59 -0.93 10.55 0.55
CA ASP A 59 0.23 11.17 -0.10
C ASP A 59 1.31 10.14 -0.38
N THR A 60 1.51 9.22 0.54
CA THR A 60 2.50 8.16 0.39
C THR A 60 2.13 7.25 -0.77
N ALA A 61 0.87 6.82 -0.83
CA ALA A 61 0.42 5.95 -1.92
C ALA A 61 0.54 6.67 -3.26
N SER A 62 0.19 7.95 -3.30
CA SER A 62 0.32 8.74 -4.51
C SER A 62 1.76 8.83 -4.98
N PHE A 63 2.68 9.01 -4.04
CA PHE A 63 4.09 9.06 -4.37
C PHE A 63 4.56 7.73 -4.95
N PHE A 64 4.16 6.63 -4.33
CA PHE A 64 4.54 5.31 -4.82
C PHE A 64 4.00 5.07 -6.23
N ASN A 65 2.77 5.53 -6.52
CA ASN A 65 2.20 5.41 -7.85
C ASN A 65 2.97 6.25 -8.86
N ARG A 66 3.36 7.44 -8.45
CA ARG A 66 4.07 8.37 -9.35
C ARG A 66 5.42 7.81 -9.77
N VAL A 67 6.14 7.18 -8.85
CA VAL A 67 7.46 6.66 -9.15
C VAL A 67 7.42 5.20 -9.60
N SER A 68 6.24 4.61 -9.69
CA SER A 68 6.04 3.21 -10.05
C SER A 68 6.92 2.30 -9.19
N LEU A 69 6.83 2.49 -7.88
CA LEU A 69 7.65 1.75 -6.94
C LEU A 69 7.47 0.24 -7.14
N SER A 70 8.58 -0.47 -7.19
CA SER A 70 8.55 -1.91 -7.35
C SER A 70 7.91 -2.58 -6.13
N PRO A 71 7.05 -3.60 -6.33
CA PRO A 71 6.50 -4.32 -5.18
C PRO A 71 7.57 -4.89 -4.26
N HIS A 72 8.74 -5.22 -4.80
CA HIS A 72 9.84 -5.73 -3.98
C HIS A 72 10.35 -4.69 -3.00
N CYS A 73 10.19 -3.41 -3.32
CA CYS A 73 10.66 -2.33 -2.48
C CYS A 73 9.58 -1.77 -1.56
N PHE A 74 8.34 -2.23 -1.73
CA PHE A 74 7.20 -1.65 -1.04
C PHE A 74 7.36 -1.70 0.48
N ARG A 75 7.65 -2.87 1.02
CA ARG A 75 7.76 -3.03 2.47
C ARG A 75 8.89 -2.17 3.04
N ARG A 76 10.02 -2.17 2.36
CA ARG A 76 11.16 -1.38 2.81
C ARG A 76 10.85 0.11 2.79
N ALA A 77 10.22 0.57 1.71
CA ALA A 77 9.88 1.97 1.58
C ALA A 77 8.92 2.41 2.69
N VAL A 78 7.92 1.59 3.00
CA VAL A 78 7.00 1.91 4.07
C VAL A 78 7.72 1.99 5.41
N MET A 79 8.62 1.05 5.66
CA MET A 79 9.36 1.05 6.93
C MET A 79 10.25 2.27 7.08
N GLU A 80 10.69 2.86 5.98
CA GLU A 80 11.55 4.04 6.04
C GLU A 80 10.77 5.32 6.30
N ILE A 81 9.49 5.36 5.93
CA ILE A 81 8.69 6.56 6.13
C ILE A 81 7.92 6.57 7.44
N ILE A 82 7.77 5.43 8.08
CA ILE A 82 7.09 5.36 9.37
C ILE A 82 8.08 5.81 10.44
N PRO A 83 7.67 6.80 11.25
CA PRO A 83 8.56 7.31 12.30
C PRO A 83 8.81 6.30 13.41
#